data_4f80a22f6f70ddf51e598a38b00f095a
#
_entry.id   4f80a22f6f70ddf51e598a38b00f095a
#
_cell.length_a   1.000
_cell.length_b   1.000
_cell.length_c   1.000
_cell.angle_alpha   90.00
_cell.angle_beta   90.00
_cell.angle_gamma   90.00
#
_symmetry.space_group_name_H-M   'P 1'
#
loop_
_entity.id
_entity.type
_entity.pdbx_description
1 polymer ?
#
loop_
_entity_poly.entity_id
_entity_poly.type
_entity_poly.pdbx_seq_one_letter_code
_entity_poly.pdbx_strand_id
1 'polypeptide(L)'
;KENLILAHKYYYNPSNMVMIVTGNIDPNTIMVHIRSSDLLQKSRSFEQEDITIEPNDVVKANGESELDIMIPHYLFGIKLSPLSTTSKEMMKEQLVLSILSEIIMGRSSKFYNELMDQELINESFGANITLEDSYGYMILGGETEKPKELNTVIIDFMKSLETYSIDESDFIRTK
;
A
#
# COMPACT_ATOMS: atom_id res chain seq x y z
N LYS A 1 23.31 -2.39 -9.97
CA LYS A 1 24.08 -2.53 -8.71
C LYS A 1 24.54 -1.17 -8.20
N GLU A 2 25.12 -0.31 -9.05
CA GLU A 2 25.63 1.02 -8.68
C GLU A 2 24.52 1.94 -8.16
N ASN A 3 23.39 2.01 -8.85
CA ASN A 3 22.22 2.80 -8.44
C ASN A 3 21.65 2.36 -7.07
N LEU A 4 21.67 1.05 -6.79
CA LEU A 4 21.24 0.53 -5.49
C LEU A 4 22.18 0.96 -4.36
N ILE A 5 23.49 0.93 -4.60
CA ILE A 5 24.50 1.41 -3.64
C ILE A 5 24.36 2.91 -3.41
N LEU A 6 24.09 3.67 -4.48
CA LEU A 6 23.89 5.10 -4.40
C LEU A 6 22.64 5.45 -3.60
N ALA A 7 21.50 4.81 -3.90
CA ALA A 7 20.27 4.97 -3.17
C ALA A 7 20.42 4.60 -1.68
N HIS A 8 21.10 3.48 -1.39
CA HIS A 8 21.39 3.11 -0.01
C HIS A 8 22.23 4.18 0.72
N LYS A 9 23.29 4.69 0.10
CA LYS A 9 24.13 5.75 0.70
C LYS A 9 23.37 7.04 0.93
N TYR A 10 22.40 7.35 0.07
CA TYR A 10 21.61 8.58 0.13
C TYR A 10 20.53 8.47 1.20
N TYR A 11 19.66 7.46 1.08
CA TYR A 11 18.47 7.35 1.92
C TYR A 11 18.74 6.75 3.32
N TYR A 12 19.70 5.81 3.43
CA TYR A 12 20.08 5.20 4.71
C TYR A 12 21.18 6.01 5.42
N ASN A 13 20.90 7.27 5.63
CA ASN A 13 21.75 8.20 6.36
C ASN A 13 21.12 8.50 7.71
N PRO A 14 21.85 8.44 8.84
CA PRO A 14 21.30 8.72 10.18
C PRO A 14 20.58 10.07 10.28
N SER A 15 20.98 11.08 9.51
CA SER A 15 20.28 12.37 9.48
C SER A 15 18.92 12.35 8.77
N ASN A 16 18.62 11.27 8.02
CA ASN A 16 17.33 11.02 7.38
C ASN A 16 16.51 9.94 8.10
N MET A 17 16.92 9.52 9.31
CA MET A 17 16.30 8.39 10.01
C MET A 17 15.76 8.80 11.37
N VAL A 18 14.65 8.20 11.75
CA VAL A 18 14.08 8.29 13.09
C VAL A 18 14.08 6.90 13.73
N MET A 19 14.61 6.78 14.93
CA MET A 19 14.57 5.54 15.69
C MET A 19 13.51 5.62 16.77
N ILE A 20 12.57 4.69 16.74
CA ILE A 20 11.54 4.52 17.77
C ILE A 20 11.79 3.18 18.46
N VAL A 21 11.95 3.22 19.79
CA VAL A 21 12.19 2.01 20.59
C VAL A 21 11.09 1.89 21.65
N THR A 22 10.40 0.75 21.65
CA THR A 22 9.33 0.47 22.62
C THR A 22 9.62 -0.82 23.37
N GLY A 23 9.22 -0.89 24.65
CA GLY A 23 9.39 -2.09 25.48
C GLY A 23 9.80 -1.76 26.90
N ASN A 24 10.10 -2.80 27.68
CA ASN A 24 10.65 -2.64 29.03
C ASN A 24 12.17 -2.40 28.98
N ILE A 25 12.55 -1.17 28.66
CA ILE A 25 13.93 -0.76 28.42
C ILE A 25 14.28 0.50 29.21
N ASP A 26 15.55 0.62 29.58
CA ASP A 26 16.07 1.87 30.13
C ASP A 26 16.52 2.80 28.97
N PRO A 27 15.91 3.98 28.81
CA PRO A 27 16.25 4.93 27.76
C PRO A 27 17.73 5.37 27.80
N ASN A 28 18.33 5.46 28.99
CA ASN A 28 19.73 5.88 29.15
C ASN A 28 20.68 4.82 28.55
N THR A 29 20.41 3.57 28.81
CA THR A 29 21.18 2.46 28.23
C THR A 29 21.13 2.48 26.71
N ILE A 30 19.96 2.68 26.11
CA ILE A 30 19.81 2.81 24.67
C ILE A 30 20.57 4.02 24.13
N MET A 31 20.46 5.17 24.79
CA MET A 31 21.20 6.38 24.39
C MET A 31 22.71 6.21 24.44
N VAL A 32 23.23 5.47 25.43
CA VAL A 32 24.66 5.16 25.51
C VAL A 32 25.10 4.29 24.32
N HIS A 33 24.31 3.25 23.97
CA HIS A 33 24.62 2.41 22.82
C HIS A 33 24.57 3.17 21.49
N ILE A 34 23.58 4.06 21.31
CA ILE A 34 23.48 4.88 20.10
C ILE A 34 24.68 5.83 20.00
N ARG A 35 25.07 6.50 21.08
CA ARG A 35 26.20 7.43 21.08
C ARG A 35 27.54 6.74 20.88
N SER A 36 27.68 5.49 21.33
CA SER A 36 28.90 4.71 21.13
C SER A 36 28.98 4.01 19.76
N SER A 37 27.89 4.06 18.98
CA SER A 37 27.84 3.44 17.65
C SER A 37 28.49 4.33 16.58
N ASP A 38 29.06 3.72 15.55
CA ASP A 38 29.60 4.43 14.38
C ASP A 38 28.52 5.12 13.54
N LEU A 39 27.24 4.91 13.83
CA LEU A 39 26.12 5.47 13.07
C LEU A 39 26.17 7.00 13.07
N LEU A 40 26.40 7.61 14.23
CA LEU A 40 26.44 9.08 14.36
C LEU A 40 27.67 9.70 13.67
N GLN A 41 28.79 8.97 13.62
CA GLN A 41 30.00 9.44 12.95
C GLN A 41 29.87 9.42 11.41
N LYS A 42 28.95 8.61 10.88
CA LYS A 42 28.66 8.51 9.44
C LYS A 42 27.54 9.43 9.00
N SER A 43 26.96 10.20 9.92
CA SER A 43 25.91 11.18 9.58
C SER A 43 26.47 12.26 8.66
N ARG A 44 25.77 12.51 7.56
CA ARG A 44 26.06 13.57 6.59
C ARG A 44 24.87 14.51 6.57
N SER A 45 25.08 15.75 6.12
CA SER A 45 23.95 16.63 5.83
C SER A 45 23.05 15.97 4.79
N PHE A 46 21.75 15.86 5.09
CA PHE A 46 20.73 15.38 4.20
C PHE A 46 19.97 16.61 3.68
N GLU A 47 20.00 16.83 2.40
CA GLU A 47 19.14 17.82 1.75
C GLU A 47 17.85 17.10 1.38
N GLN A 48 16.75 17.52 1.99
CA GLN A 48 15.45 16.99 1.65
C GLN A 48 15.09 17.48 0.25
N GLU A 49 14.86 16.55 -0.67
CA GLU A 49 14.33 16.91 -1.99
C GLU A 49 12.89 17.40 -1.84
N ASP A 50 12.51 18.36 -2.66
CA ASP A 50 11.13 18.82 -2.74
C ASP A 50 10.22 17.66 -3.16
N ILE A 51 9.16 17.45 -2.41
CA ILE A 51 8.18 16.42 -2.71
C ILE A 51 7.47 16.79 -4.02
N THR A 52 7.69 15.99 -5.05
CA THR A 52 6.96 16.15 -6.31
C THR A 52 5.52 15.66 -6.11
N ILE A 53 4.57 16.57 -6.34
CA ILE A 53 3.15 16.20 -6.32
C ILE A 53 2.85 15.35 -7.55
N GLU A 54 2.37 14.14 -7.32
CA GLU A 54 1.98 13.23 -8.38
C GLU A 54 0.76 13.75 -9.15
N PRO A 55 0.79 13.78 -10.50
CA PRO A 55 -0.40 14.13 -11.30
C PRO A 55 -1.54 13.15 -11.06
N ASN A 56 -2.78 13.62 -11.09
CA ASN A 56 -3.95 12.74 -10.95
C ASN A 56 -4.14 11.81 -12.14
N ASP A 57 -3.66 12.20 -13.31
CA ASP A 57 -3.81 11.41 -14.53
C ASP A 57 -2.96 10.15 -14.52
N VAL A 58 -3.49 9.09 -15.12
CA VAL A 58 -2.79 7.82 -15.30
C VAL A 58 -1.99 7.88 -16.61
N VAL A 59 -0.66 7.78 -16.53
CA VAL A 59 0.22 7.86 -17.70
C VAL A 59 0.00 6.67 -18.66
N LYS A 60 -0.24 5.47 -18.11
CA LYS A 60 -0.47 4.24 -18.88
C LYS A 60 -1.54 3.40 -18.20
N ALA A 61 -2.68 3.26 -18.85
CA ALA A 61 -3.82 2.54 -18.29
C ALA A 61 -3.64 1.02 -18.19
N ASN A 62 -2.86 0.41 -19.09
CA ASN A 62 -2.64 -1.02 -19.10
C ASN A 62 -1.16 -1.34 -19.36
N GLY A 63 -0.67 -2.41 -18.77
CA GLY A 63 0.69 -2.90 -18.99
C GLY A 63 0.77 -4.41 -18.83
N GLU A 64 1.63 -5.02 -19.61
CA GLU A 64 1.98 -6.43 -19.50
C GLU A 64 3.49 -6.55 -19.42
N SER A 65 3.97 -7.50 -18.64
CA SER A 65 5.39 -7.86 -18.52
C SER A 65 5.53 -9.36 -18.48
N GLU A 66 6.50 -9.88 -19.22
CA GLU A 66 6.86 -11.29 -19.15
C GLU A 66 7.80 -11.50 -17.96
N LEU A 67 7.42 -12.45 -17.10
CA LEU A 67 8.19 -12.86 -15.93
C LEU A 67 8.32 -14.39 -15.93
N ASP A 68 9.40 -14.90 -15.38
CA ASP A 68 9.59 -16.34 -15.18
C ASP A 68 8.82 -16.82 -13.95
N ILE A 69 7.48 -16.89 -14.11
CA ILE A 69 6.52 -17.29 -13.07
C ILE A 69 5.59 -18.37 -13.62
N MET A 70 5.12 -19.27 -12.74
CA MET A 70 4.26 -20.39 -13.13
C MET A 70 2.82 -19.97 -13.42
N ILE A 71 2.30 -19.05 -12.64
CA ILE A 71 0.91 -18.56 -12.74
C ILE A 71 0.96 -17.05 -12.98
N PRO A 72 0.20 -16.51 -13.94
CA PRO A 72 0.15 -15.09 -14.18
C PRO A 72 -0.30 -14.31 -12.93
N HIS A 73 0.34 -13.17 -12.68
CA HIS A 73 -0.08 -12.20 -11.67
C HIS A 73 -0.95 -11.12 -12.32
N TYR A 74 -2.14 -10.95 -11.81
CA TYR A 74 -3.03 -9.85 -12.17
C TYR A 74 -2.97 -8.77 -11.11
N LEU A 75 -2.82 -7.51 -11.53
CA LEU A 75 -2.86 -6.35 -10.66
C LEU A 75 -3.79 -5.28 -11.25
N PHE A 76 -4.68 -4.77 -10.43
CA PHE A 76 -5.55 -3.65 -10.75
C PHE A 76 -5.24 -2.50 -9.79
N GLY A 77 -4.88 -1.34 -10.33
CA GLY A 77 -4.53 -0.16 -9.56
C GLY A 77 -5.59 0.93 -9.65
N ILE A 78 -5.89 1.54 -8.53
CA ILE A 78 -6.70 2.75 -8.45
C ILE A 78 -5.83 3.84 -7.87
N LYS A 79 -5.71 4.95 -8.58
CA LYS A 79 -5.02 6.13 -8.08
C LYS A 79 -5.96 6.88 -7.14
N LEU A 80 -5.47 7.21 -5.96
CA LEU A 80 -6.19 7.96 -4.95
C LEU A 80 -5.55 9.34 -4.83
N SER A 81 -6.38 10.36 -4.69
CA SER A 81 -5.93 11.71 -4.36
C SER A 81 -6.10 11.90 -2.86
N PRO A 82 -5.02 12.12 -2.10
CA PRO A 82 -5.15 12.41 -0.68
C PRO A 82 -6.02 13.64 -0.46
N LEU A 83 -7.02 13.53 0.41
CA LEU A 83 -7.93 14.62 0.74
C LEU A 83 -7.44 15.41 1.96
N SER A 84 -6.57 14.82 2.72
CA SER A 84 -6.14 15.31 4.03
C SER A 84 -4.86 16.13 3.94
N THR A 85 -4.81 17.21 4.69
CA THR A 85 -3.65 18.13 4.77
C THR A 85 -2.83 17.95 6.04
N THR A 86 -3.29 17.12 6.97
CA THR A 86 -2.60 16.83 8.22
C THR A 86 -2.39 15.34 8.42
N SER A 87 -1.29 14.94 9.03
CA SER A 87 -0.97 13.52 9.29
C SER A 87 -2.07 12.80 10.09
N LYS A 88 -2.78 13.50 10.98
CA LYS A 88 -3.87 12.92 11.76
C LYS A 88 -5.11 12.62 10.90
N GLU A 89 -5.43 13.50 9.98
CA GLU A 89 -6.55 13.31 9.06
C GLU A 89 -6.22 12.24 8.03
N MET A 90 -4.99 12.22 7.52
CA MET A 90 -4.51 11.19 6.62
C MET A 90 -4.55 9.79 7.27
N MET A 91 -4.17 9.66 8.54
CA MET A 91 -4.31 8.40 9.28
C MET A 91 -5.78 7.96 9.38
N LYS A 92 -6.70 8.89 9.63
CA LYS A 92 -8.15 8.61 9.62
C LYS A 92 -8.63 8.15 8.25
N GLU A 93 -8.23 8.86 7.20
CA GLU A 93 -8.58 8.54 5.82
C GLU A 93 -8.08 7.16 5.43
N GLN A 94 -6.83 6.84 5.74
CA GLN A 94 -6.25 5.52 5.52
C GLN A 94 -7.00 4.42 6.26
N LEU A 95 -7.40 4.67 7.51
CA LEU A 95 -8.20 3.72 8.29
C LEU A 95 -9.58 3.49 7.68
N VAL A 96 -10.26 4.55 7.26
CA VAL A 96 -11.57 4.47 6.60
C VAL A 96 -11.47 3.68 5.29
N LEU A 97 -10.47 3.97 4.46
CA LEU A 97 -10.23 3.26 3.21
C LEU A 97 -9.88 1.79 3.45
N SER A 98 -9.11 1.48 4.48
CA SER A 98 -8.77 0.10 4.84
C SER A 98 -10.00 -0.70 5.27
N ILE A 99 -10.86 -0.10 6.12
CA ILE A 99 -12.12 -0.74 6.54
C ILE A 99 -13.03 -0.94 5.33
N LEU A 100 -13.17 0.08 4.49
CA LEU A 100 -13.99 0.02 3.27
C LEU A 100 -13.49 -1.08 2.32
N SER A 101 -12.20 -1.15 2.09
CA SER A 101 -11.58 -2.17 1.26
C SER A 101 -11.85 -3.58 1.80
N GLU A 102 -11.75 -3.78 3.12
CA GLU A 102 -12.01 -5.08 3.74
C GLU A 102 -13.49 -5.47 3.65
N ILE A 103 -14.42 -4.53 3.82
CA ILE A 103 -15.86 -4.78 3.65
C ILE A 103 -16.17 -5.21 2.22
N ILE A 104 -15.58 -4.52 1.22
CA ILE A 104 -15.94 -4.69 -0.18
C ILE A 104 -15.18 -5.86 -0.83
N MET A 105 -13.90 -6.03 -0.50
CA MET A 105 -12.98 -6.93 -1.19
C MET A 105 -12.20 -7.86 -0.26
N GLY A 106 -12.43 -7.77 1.06
CA GLY A 106 -11.81 -8.69 2.03
C GLY A 106 -12.31 -10.13 1.87
N ARG A 107 -11.58 -11.08 2.41
CA ARG A 107 -11.85 -12.53 2.28
C ARG A 107 -13.26 -12.95 2.69
N SER A 108 -13.91 -12.19 3.56
CA SER A 108 -15.27 -12.42 4.02
C SER A 108 -16.33 -11.69 3.22
N SER A 109 -15.94 -10.89 2.23
CA SER A 109 -16.87 -10.16 1.37
C SER A 109 -17.57 -11.09 0.39
N LYS A 110 -18.78 -10.68 -0.01
CA LYS A 110 -19.53 -11.39 -1.04
C LYS A 110 -18.76 -11.44 -2.36
N PHE A 111 -18.17 -10.32 -2.76
CA PHE A 111 -17.40 -10.23 -4.00
C PHE A 111 -16.20 -11.16 -4.03
N TYR A 112 -15.41 -11.21 -2.94
CA TYR A 112 -14.28 -12.14 -2.87
C TYR A 112 -14.72 -13.61 -3.02
N ASN A 113 -15.79 -13.99 -2.31
CA ASN A 113 -16.31 -15.35 -2.38
C ASN A 113 -16.86 -15.70 -3.77
N GLU A 114 -17.54 -14.76 -4.44
CA GLU A 114 -18.01 -14.94 -5.82
C GLU A 114 -16.83 -15.16 -6.80
N LEU A 115 -15.73 -14.44 -6.63
CA LEU A 115 -14.52 -14.64 -7.44
C LEU A 115 -13.86 -16.02 -7.18
N MET A 116 -13.83 -16.45 -5.92
CA MET A 116 -13.34 -17.78 -5.53
C MET A 116 -14.20 -18.89 -6.12
N ASP A 117 -15.53 -18.79 -6.03
CA ASP A 117 -16.47 -19.78 -6.54
C ASP A 117 -16.41 -19.91 -8.09
N GLN A 118 -16.05 -18.83 -8.77
CA GLN A 118 -15.83 -18.82 -10.22
C GLN A 118 -14.41 -19.24 -10.62
N GLU A 119 -13.56 -19.60 -9.66
CA GLU A 119 -12.15 -19.95 -9.89
C GLU A 119 -11.39 -18.85 -10.65
N LEU A 120 -11.73 -17.59 -10.40
CA LEU A 120 -11.05 -16.43 -10.97
C LEU A 120 -9.85 -15.98 -10.13
N ILE A 121 -9.84 -16.33 -8.85
CA ILE A 121 -8.78 -15.98 -7.91
C ILE A 121 -8.43 -17.18 -7.02
N ASN A 122 -7.32 -17.10 -6.34
CA ASN A 122 -6.91 -17.99 -5.27
C ASN A 122 -6.62 -17.20 -3.97
N GLU A 123 -6.10 -17.86 -2.95
CA GLU A 123 -5.81 -17.26 -1.64
C GLU A 123 -4.74 -16.13 -1.69
N SER A 124 -4.00 -16.00 -2.79
CA SER A 124 -3.02 -14.92 -2.98
C SER A 124 -3.66 -13.56 -3.29
N PHE A 125 -4.96 -13.57 -3.67
CA PHE A 125 -5.67 -12.35 -4.01
C PHE A 125 -5.93 -11.51 -2.77
N GLY A 126 -5.66 -10.20 -2.89
CA GLY A 126 -5.90 -9.25 -1.83
C GLY A 126 -5.85 -7.81 -2.32
N ALA A 127 -6.15 -6.90 -1.42
CA ALA A 127 -6.10 -5.46 -1.66
C ALA A 127 -5.13 -4.81 -0.68
N ASN A 128 -4.39 -3.81 -1.16
CA ASN A 128 -3.52 -2.99 -0.35
C ASN A 128 -3.71 -1.51 -0.69
N ILE A 129 -3.72 -0.66 0.33
CA ILE A 129 -3.88 0.79 0.20
C ILE A 129 -2.63 1.46 0.74
N THR A 130 -2.11 2.38 -0.04
CA THR A 130 -1.04 3.28 0.34
C THR A 130 -1.53 4.71 0.19
N LEU A 131 -1.37 5.50 1.25
CA LEU A 131 -1.72 6.91 1.26
C LEU A 131 -0.55 7.68 1.86
N GLU A 132 0.00 8.60 1.09
CA GLU A 132 1.13 9.44 1.44
C GLU A 132 0.79 10.92 1.23
N ASP A 133 1.64 11.83 1.67
CA ASP A 133 1.37 13.26 1.60
C ASP A 133 1.11 13.79 0.18
N SER A 134 1.72 13.18 -0.82
CA SER A 134 1.68 13.67 -2.21
C SER A 134 1.02 12.71 -3.20
N TYR A 135 0.71 11.47 -2.78
CA TYR A 135 0.10 10.47 -3.62
C TYR A 135 -0.64 9.42 -2.82
N GLY A 136 -1.55 8.72 -3.49
CA GLY A 136 -2.20 7.55 -2.92
C GLY A 136 -2.57 6.56 -4.01
N TYR A 137 -2.65 5.30 -3.64
CA TYR A 137 -3.15 4.26 -4.52
C TYR A 137 -3.71 3.08 -3.75
N MET A 138 -4.62 2.38 -4.38
CA MET A 138 -5.04 1.05 -3.99
C MET A 138 -4.63 0.07 -5.07
N ILE A 139 -4.03 -1.04 -4.68
CA ILE A 139 -3.75 -2.16 -5.59
C ILE A 139 -4.53 -3.36 -5.09
N LEU A 140 -5.25 -4.00 -6.01
CA LEU A 140 -5.85 -5.29 -5.76
C LEU A 140 -5.38 -6.30 -6.82
N GLY A 141 -5.20 -7.54 -6.42
CA GLY A 141 -4.72 -8.55 -7.34
C GLY A 141 -4.13 -9.77 -6.64
N GLY A 142 -3.62 -10.66 -7.45
CA GLY A 142 -3.03 -11.94 -7.06
C GLY A 142 -2.81 -12.83 -8.27
N GLU A 143 -2.53 -14.09 -8.02
CA GLU A 143 -2.38 -15.09 -9.05
C GLU A 143 -3.72 -15.48 -9.67
N THR A 144 -3.76 -15.63 -10.99
CA THR A 144 -4.94 -16.13 -11.71
C THR A 144 -4.56 -16.72 -13.06
N GLU A 145 -5.19 -17.82 -13.43
CA GLU A 145 -5.09 -18.38 -14.77
C GLU A 145 -5.98 -17.65 -15.79
N LYS A 146 -6.91 -16.80 -15.32
CA LYS A 146 -7.93 -16.13 -16.13
C LYS A 146 -7.85 -14.59 -16.03
N PRO A 147 -6.69 -13.94 -16.29
CA PRO A 147 -6.50 -12.51 -16.01
C PRO A 147 -7.45 -11.60 -16.80
N LYS A 148 -7.85 -11.98 -18.01
CA LYS A 148 -8.78 -11.19 -18.84
C LYS A 148 -10.21 -11.23 -18.32
N GLU A 149 -10.66 -12.40 -17.88
CA GLU A 149 -11.99 -12.58 -17.29
C GLU A 149 -12.06 -11.83 -15.94
N LEU A 150 -11.05 -12.01 -15.09
CA LEU A 150 -10.93 -11.32 -13.83
C LEU A 150 -10.95 -9.80 -14.03
N ASN A 151 -10.21 -9.28 -15.00
CA ASN A 151 -10.22 -7.84 -15.31
C ASN A 151 -11.62 -7.32 -15.64
N THR A 152 -12.37 -8.06 -16.44
CA THR A 152 -13.75 -7.66 -16.80
C THR A 152 -14.64 -7.60 -15.57
N VAL A 153 -14.62 -8.64 -14.74
CA VAL A 153 -15.42 -8.73 -13.53
C VAL A 153 -15.06 -7.63 -12.53
N ILE A 154 -13.76 -7.35 -12.36
CA ILE A 154 -13.31 -6.26 -11.46
C ILE A 154 -13.76 -4.90 -11.97
N ILE A 155 -13.61 -4.60 -13.26
CA ILE A 155 -14.06 -3.33 -13.83
C ILE A 155 -15.57 -3.14 -13.65
N ASP A 156 -16.37 -4.17 -13.89
CA ASP A 156 -17.82 -4.08 -13.76
C ASP A 156 -18.23 -3.95 -12.28
N PHE A 157 -17.55 -4.63 -11.39
CA PHE A 157 -17.75 -4.46 -9.96
C PHE A 157 -17.41 -3.02 -9.50
N MET A 158 -16.27 -2.46 -9.94
CA MET A 158 -15.90 -1.08 -9.61
C MET A 158 -16.95 -0.05 -10.07
N LYS A 159 -17.54 -0.25 -11.26
CA LYS A 159 -18.66 0.60 -11.71
C LYS A 159 -19.89 0.46 -10.83
N SER A 160 -20.15 -0.72 -10.29
CA SER A 160 -21.29 -0.96 -9.42
C SER A 160 -21.18 -0.29 -8.06
N LEU A 161 -19.95 0.07 -7.64
CA LEU A 161 -19.70 0.72 -6.35
C LEU A 161 -20.38 2.09 -6.22
N GLU A 162 -20.71 2.76 -7.31
CA GLU A 162 -21.47 4.04 -7.28
C GLU A 162 -22.84 3.90 -6.59
N THR A 163 -23.42 2.71 -6.66
CA THR A 163 -24.75 2.40 -6.08
C THR A 163 -24.68 1.38 -4.96
N TYR A 164 -23.46 1.00 -4.54
CA TYR A 164 -23.25 -0.03 -3.54
C TYR A 164 -23.70 0.46 -2.16
N SER A 165 -24.48 -0.37 -1.48
CA SER A 165 -24.91 -0.12 -0.11
C SER A 165 -24.13 -1.03 0.86
N ILE A 166 -23.47 -0.43 1.82
CA ILE A 166 -22.79 -1.16 2.89
C ILE A 166 -23.83 -1.55 3.94
N ASP A 167 -23.88 -2.82 4.29
CA ASP A 167 -24.71 -3.31 5.39
C ASP A 167 -24.04 -2.98 6.73
N GLU A 168 -24.82 -2.56 7.71
CA GLU A 168 -24.35 -2.26 9.07
C GLU A 168 -23.64 -3.47 9.72
N SER A 169 -24.12 -4.68 9.45
CA SER A 169 -23.52 -5.92 9.94
C SER A 169 -22.10 -6.13 9.42
N ASP A 170 -21.83 -5.78 8.16
CA ASP A 170 -20.51 -5.88 7.55
C ASP A 170 -19.54 -4.88 8.17
N PHE A 171 -20.00 -3.67 8.43
CA PHE A 171 -19.23 -2.64 9.10
C PHE A 171 -18.86 -3.05 10.53
N ILE A 172 -19.82 -3.56 11.31
CA ILE A 172 -19.59 -4.01 12.68
C ILE A 172 -18.59 -5.17 12.72
N ARG A 173 -18.69 -6.10 11.78
CA ARG A 173 -17.79 -7.27 11.69
C ARG A 173 -16.35 -6.87 11.35
N THR A 174 -16.17 -5.84 10.52
CA THR A 174 -14.84 -5.41 10.03
C THR A 174 -14.14 -4.44 11.00
N LYS A 175 -14.89 -3.71 11.82
CA LYS A 175 -14.39 -2.74 12.81
C LYS A 175 -13.66 -3.43 13.97
#